data_959853820c516b6cdcc852c3026c503f
#
_entry.id   959853820c516b6cdcc852c3026c503f
#
_cell.length_a   1.000
_cell.length_b   1.000
_cell.length_c   1.000
_cell.angle_alpha   90.00
_cell.angle_beta   90.00
_cell.angle_gamma   90.00
#
_symmetry.space_group_name_H-M   'P 1'
#
loop_
_entity.id
_entity.type
_entity.pdbx_description
1 polymer ?
#
loop_
_entity_poly.entity_id
_entity_poly.type
_entity_poly.pdbx_seq_one_letter_code
_entity_poly.pdbx_strand_id
1 'polypeptide(L)'
;KLGNGIERTTPGSAAGGRVGTVTNNAALNELVDTGAIDVSRYVSVDGNGNALFAINTTPGTTYLIETRNRFIDLNGLYGSRYFFDRIGYSPGDVKILGDAYYEEQLIMRAIYQATAEKYLGEDIASNQEEMKYLLDNAATAYKDLGLAVGVALTKEQINQLQEPIVWYVEETVKGITVLAPKIYIPEHIVAGFTNGGTAKIAAGTVNMDITEGLTNSGLILGKSSVSINAGKITNTASGLSGMTAEIRGGEVDLVSAGDIINRGAVIKAGKTLNVTAAGDIVNESVVTTHGFAGTEIESSIGTRASMDAGDRLSINAGGDFTNRGA
;
A
#
# COMPACT_ATOMS: atom_id res chain seq x y z
N LYS A 1 -6.75 -31.11 7.97
CA LYS A 1 -8.16 -30.70 7.92
C LYS A 1 -8.20 -29.20 8.08
N LEU A 2 -8.35 -28.50 6.96
CA LEU A 2 -8.58 -27.05 6.90
C LEU A 2 -10.07 -26.82 7.16
N GLY A 3 -10.40 -26.09 8.21
CA GLY A 3 -11.76 -25.69 8.51
C GLY A 3 -12.14 -24.49 7.65
N ASN A 4 -12.92 -24.74 6.59
CA ASN A 4 -13.53 -23.70 5.78
C ASN A 4 -14.81 -23.23 6.48
N GLY A 5 -14.79 -21.99 6.97
CA GLY A 5 -15.99 -21.27 7.36
C GLY A 5 -16.43 -20.29 6.27
N ILE A 6 -16.92 -20.83 5.12
CA ILE A 6 -17.70 -20.02 4.17
C ILE A 6 -19.17 -20.39 4.40
N GLU A 7 -19.89 -19.57 5.12
CA GLU A 7 -21.35 -19.65 5.15
C GLU A 7 -21.93 -19.13 3.84
N ARG A 8 -22.55 -20.02 3.08
CA ARG A 8 -23.40 -19.67 1.94
C ARG A 8 -24.67 -19.01 2.46
N THR A 9 -24.87 -17.75 2.19
CA THR A 9 -26.16 -17.11 2.36
C THR A 9 -27.06 -17.44 1.16
N THR A 10 -28.23 -17.98 1.45
CA THR A 10 -29.33 -18.26 0.52
C THR A 10 -29.87 -16.93 -0.06
N PRO A 11 -30.26 -16.87 -1.35
CA PRO A 11 -30.88 -15.67 -1.92
C PRO A 11 -32.29 -15.47 -1.32
N GLY A 12 -32.51 -14.38 -0.66
CA GLY A 12 -33.88 -13.99 -0.23
C GLY A 12 -34.03 -13.31 1.12
N SER A 13 -33.09 -12.48 1.59
CA SER A 13 -33.44 -11.52 2.64
C SER A 13 -32.61 -10.25 2.47
N ALA A 14 -33.29 -9.19 2.06
CA ALA A 14 -32.80 -7.83 2.16
C ALA A 14 -32.71 -7.46 3.63
N ALA A 15 -31.52 -7.45 4.22
CA ALA A 15 -31.24 -6.77 5.48
C ALA A 15 -29.72 -6.65 5.67
N GLY A 16 -29.26 -5.42 5.69
CA GLY A 16 -28.07 -4.98 6.39
C GLY A 16 -26.77 -5.68 5.99
N GLY A 17 -25.97 -5.04 5.13
CA GLY A 17 -24.60 -5.47 4.89
C GLY A 17 -23.87 -5.71 6.20
N ARG A 18 -23.55 -6.96 6.52
CA ARG A 18 -22.59 -7.30 7.54
C ARG A 18 -21.23 -6.82 7.02
N VAL A 19 -20.71 -5.79 7.63
CA VAL A 19 -19.29 -5.47 7.59
C VAL A 19 -18.57 -6.75 8.01
N GLY A 20 -17.86 -7.38 7.08
CA GLY A 20 -17.00 -8.50 7.40
C GLY A 20 -16.06 -8.06 8.51
N THR A 21 -16.09 -8.77 9.63
CA THR A 21 -15.11 -8.57 10.70
C THR A 21 -13.74 -8.79 10.10
N VAL A 22 -12.95 -7.73 9.99
CA VAL A 22 -11.54 -7.83 9.67
C VAL A 22 -10.94 -8.74 10.73
N THR A 23 -10.58 -9.95 10.36
CA THR A 23 -9.81 -10.83 11.22
C THR A 23 -8.56 -10.06 11.61
N ASN A 24 -8.33 -9.94 12.91
CA ASN A 24 -7.23 -9.19 13.54
C ASN A 24 -5.90 -9.57 12.87
N ASN A 25 -5.50 -8.81 11.83
CA ASN A 25 -4.23 -8.99 11.16
C ASN A 25 -3.17 -8.24 11.97
N ALA A 26 -2.47 -8.97 12.84
CA ALA A 26 -1.46 -8.39 13.72
C ALA A 26 -0.36 -7.63 12.94
N ALA A 27 -0.03 -8.08 11.72
CA ALA A 27 0.95 -7.40 10.88
C ALA A 27 0.43 -6.06 10.33
N LEU A 28 -0.85 -6.00 9.95
CA LEU A 28 -1.47 -4.75 9.52
C LEU A 28 -1.62 -3.76 10.68
N ASN A 29 -2.03 -4.23 11.85
CA ASN A 29 -2.13 -3.37 13.03
C ASN A 29 -0.76 -2.81 13.43
N GLU A 30 0.29 -3.61 13.37
CA GLU A 30 1.65 -3.14 13.64
C GLU A 30 2.10 -2.10 12.62
N LEU A 31 1.85 -2.33 11.32
CA LEU A 31 2.15 -1.37 10.26
C LEU A 31 1.45 -0.04 10.50
N VAL A 32 0.18 -0.06 10.92
CA VAL A 32 -0.60 1.15 11.26
C VAL A 32 0.02 1.89 12.43
N ASP A 33 0.37 1.17 13.48
CA ASP A 33 0.84 1.78 14.73
C ASP A 33 2.27 2.32 14.60
N THR A 34 3.11 1.65 13.83
CA THR A 34 4.56 1.91 13.78
C THR A 34 5.07 2.45 12.44
N GLY A 35 4.30 2.34 11.35
CA GLY A 35 4.76 2.62 9.99
C GLY A 35 5.81 1.61 9.49
N ALA A 36 5.93 0.45 10.14
CA ALA A 36 6.97 -0.53 9.85
C ALA A 36 6.44 -1.97 9.91
N ILE A 37 7.05 -2.85 9.12
CA ILE A 37 6.82 -4.30 9.18
C ILE A 37 8.10 -4.97 9.68
N ASP A 38 7.99 -5.66 10.81
CA ASP A 38 9.08 -6.47 11.33
C ASP A 38 9.19 -7.80 10.57
N VAL A 39 10.15 -7.86 9.65
CA VAL A 39 10.37 -9.05 8.81
C VAL A 39 10.98 -10.22 9.58
N SER A 40 11.61 -10.00 10.72
CA SER A 40 12.23 -11.07 11.52
C SER A 40 11.22 -12.11 12.01
N ARG A 41 9.95 -11.74 12.14
CA ARG A 41 8.84 -12.64 12.48
C ARG A 41 8.59 -13.74 11.46
N TYR A 42 8.98 -13.52 10.22
CA TYR A 42 8.75 -14.46 9.12
C TYR A 42 9.94 -15.38 8.87
N VAL A 43 11.02 -15.21 9.66
CA VAL A 43 12.22 -16.06 9.58
C VAL A 43 11.85 -17.51 9.90
N SER A 44 11.90 -18.35 8.88
CA SER A 44 11.66 -19.78 9.01
C SER A 44 12.76 -20.54 8.25
N VAL A 45 13.50 -21.37 8.97
CA VAL A 45 14.51 -22.25 8.37
C VAL A 45 14.36 -23.64 8.96
N ASP A 46 14.01 -24.60 8.12
CA ASP A 46 13.92 -25.99 8.53
C ASP A 46 15.31 -26.59 8.70
N GLY A 47 15.52 -27.26 9.84
CA GLY A 47 16.81 -27.87 10.18
C GLY A 47 17.21 -29.09 9.37
N ASN A 48 16.39 -29.52 8.40
CA ASN A 48 16.63 -30.70 7.59
C ASN A 48 17.59 -30.43 6.43
N GLY A 49 18.59 -31.27 6.27
CA GLY A 49 19.67 -31.15 5.29
C GLY A 49 19.27 -31.06 3.80
N ASN A 50 17.98 -31.16 3.47
CA ASN A 50 17.42 -31.01 2.13
C ASN A 50 16.65 -29.69 1.92
N ALA A 51 16.58 -28.81 2.93
CA ALA A 51 15.93 -27.53 2.80
C ALA A 51 16.63 -26.61 1.80
N LEU A 52 15.85 -25.74 1.16
CA LEU A 52 16.37 -24.74 0.22
C LEU A 52 17.36 -23.77 0.91
N PHE A 53 17.13 -23.48 2.18
CA PHE A 53 17.94 -22.58 3.00
C PHE A 53 18.75 -23.34 4.05
N ALA A 54 19.91 -22.81 4.39
CA ALA A 54 20.77 -23.32 5.44
C ALA A 54 21.20 -22.21 6.39
N ILE A 55 21.28 -22.53 7.69
CA ILE A 55 21.83 -21.60 8.69
C ILE A 55 23.36 -21.76 8.70
N ASN A 56 24.07 -20.65 8.57
CA ASN A 56 25.53 -20.59 8.60
C ASN A 56 25.99 -19.74 9.81
N THR A 57 26.41 -20.41 10.87
CA THR A 57 26.92 -19.76 12.08
C THR A 57 28.43 -19.60 12.09
N THR A 58 29.13 -20.03 11.06
CA THR A 58 30.58 -19.96 10.96
C THR A 58 31.06 -18.51 11.02
N PRO A 59 32.01 -18.16 11.90
CA PRO A 59 32.57 -16.81 11.94
C PRO A 59 33.19 -16.42 10.59
N GLY A 60 33.02 -15.14 10.20
CA GLY A 60 33.57 -14.60 8.94
C GLY A 60 32.75 -14.89 7.68
N THR A 61 31.62 -15.60 7.77
CA THR A 61 30.68 -15.71 6.66
C THR A 61 29.71 -14.51 6.65
N THR A 62 29.35 -14.07 5.45
CA THR A 62 28.55 -12.84 5.25
C THR A 62 27.11 -12.98 5.73
N TYR A 63 26.47 -14.13 5.44
CA TYR A 63 25.07 -14.35 5.71
C TYR A 63 24.84 -15.37 6.84
N LEU A 64 23.82 -15.14 7.65
CA LEU A 64 23.34 -16.12 8.63
C LEU A 64 22.51 -17.20 7.95
N ILE A 65 21.69 -16.84 6.95
CA ILE A 65 20.84 -17.75 6.19
C ILE A 65 21.26 -17.68 4.73
N GLU A 66 21.63 -18.82 4.19
CA GLU A 66 22.12 -18.93 2.83
C GLU A 66 21.23 -19.85 1.99
N THR A 67 20.94 -19.44 0.77
CA THR A 67 20.27 -20.26 -0.23
C THR A 67 21.27 -21.28 -0.78
N ARG A 68 20.84 -22.52 -0.93
CA ARG A 68 21.69 -23.54 -1.54
C ARG A 68 21.78 -23.35 -3.05
N ASN A 69 22.90 -22.85 -3.54
CA ASN A 69 23.17 -22.46 -4.93
C ASN A 69 22.88 -23.54 -5.99
N ARG A 70 22.81 -24.81 -5.60
CA ARG A 70 22.47 -25.90 -6.53
C ARG A 70 21.05 -25.84 -7.09
N PHE A 71 20.19 -25.00 -6.52
CA PHE A 71 18.78 -24.91 -6.89
C PHE A 71 18.40 -23.57 -7.55
N ILE A 72 19.13 -22.50 -7.28
CA ILE A 72 18.78 -21.14 -7.70
C ILE A 72 20.04 -20.40 -8.10
N ASP A 73 19.99 -19.73 -9.24
CA ASP A 73 21.00 -18.75 -9.64
C ASP A 73 20.76 -17.44 -8.88
N LEU A 74 21.72 -17.04 -8.06
CA LEU A 74 21.66 -15.81 -7.27
C LEU A 74 22.16 -14.58 -8.06
N ASN A 75 22.66 -14.76 -9.29
CA ASN A 75 23.12 -13.65 -10.11
C ASN A 75 21.93 -12.76 -10.55
N GLY A 76 22.11 -11.46 -10.40
CA GLY A 76 21.10 -10.48 -10.80
C GLY A 76 19.96 -10.28 -9.79
N LEU A 77 19.98 -10.94 -8.62
CA LEU A 77 19.04 -10.67 -7.55
C LEU A 77 19.45 -9.43 -6.76
N TYR A 78 18.46 -8.65 -6.35
CA TYR A 78 18.62 -7.48 -5.51
C TYR A 78 18.42 -7.84 -4.04
N GLY A 79 19.35 -7.42 -3.18
CA GLY A 79 19.30 -7.62 -1.73
C GLY A 79 20.26 -6.68 -1.03
N SER A 80 20.61 -7.01 0.21
CA SER A 80 21.50 -6.23 1.08
C SER A 80 22.80 -5.80 0.41
N ARG A 81 23.45 -6.71 -0.32
CA ARG A 81 24.71 -6.39 -1.02
C ARG A 81 24.51 -5.25 -2.03
N TYR A 82 23.46 -5.32 -2.86
CA TYR A 82 23.15 -4.25 -3.81
C TYR A 82 22.98 -2.90 -3.11
N PHE A 83 22.24 -2.89 -1.99
CA PHE A 83 22.01 -1.70 -1.22
C PHE A 83 23.29 -1.13 -0.60
N PHE A 84 24.09 -1.98 0.07
CA PHE A 84 25.32 -1.56 0.73
C PHE A 84 26.38 -1.05 -0.27
N ASP A 85 26.52 -1.71 -1.40
CA ASP A 85 27.40 -1.25 -2.49
C ASP A 85 26.96 0.17 -2.98
N ARG A 86 25.65 0.40 -3.07
CA ARG A 86 25.09 1.66 -3.56
C ARG A 86 25.30 2.84 -2.59
N ILE A 87 25.33 2.57 -1.29
CA ILE A 87 25.56 3.61 -0.26
C ILE A 87 27.03 3.65 0.22
N GLY A 88 27.89 2.76 -0.27
CA GLY A 88 29.30 2.68 0.12
C GLY A 88 29.50 2.16 1.56
N TYR A 89 28.58 1.32 2.06
CA TYR A 89 28.63 0.77 3.40
C TYR A 89 29.26 -0.63 3.41
N SER A 90 30.07 -0.92 4.44
CA SER A 90 30.59 -2.26 4.71
C SER A 90 30.15 -2.74 6.10
N PRO A 91 29.45 -3.86 6.22
CA PRO A 91 28.97 -4.35 7.51
C PRO A 91 30.08 -4.90 8.43
N GLY A 92 31.33 -5.01 7.96
CA GLY A 92 32.44 -5.56 8.75
C GLY A 92 32.19 -7.00 9.13
N ASP A 93 32.29 -7.29 10.45
CA ASP A 93 32.08 -8.64 11.01
C ASP A 93 30.61 -8.94 11.34
N VAL A 94 29.72 -7.96 11.19
CA VAL A 94 28.28 -8.17 11.45
C VAL A 94 27.68 -8.95 10.29
N LYS A 95 27.05 -10.08 10.60
CA LYS A 95 26.36 -10.88 9.60
C LYS A 95 25.12 -10.18 9.09
N ILE A 96 24.76 -10.44 7.85
CA ILE A 96 23.48 -10.09 7.26
C ILE A 96 22.52 -11.27 7.48
N LEU A 97 21.24 -11.00 7.68
CA LEU A 97 20.24 -12.04 7.98
C LEU A 97 20.18 -13.11 6.92
N GLY A 98 20.11 -12.72 5.65
CA GLY A 98 20.02 -13.67 4.54
C GLY A 98 20.66 -13.18 3.26
N ASP A 99 20.89 -14.10 2.32
CA ASP A 99 21.26 -13.74 0.96
C ASP A 99 20.09 -13.12 0.18
N ALA A 100 20.34 -12.60 -1.00
CA ALA A 100 19.37 -11.85 -1.79
C ALA A 100 18.08 -12.63 -2.07
N TYR A 101 18.16 -13.94 -2.32
CA TYR A 101 16.96 -14.74 -2.56
C TYR A 101 16.14 -14.96 -1.29
N TYR A 102 16.81 -15.25 -0.18
CA TYR A 102 16.12 -15.39 1.11
C TYR A 102 15.45 -14.09 1.52
N GLU A 103 16.14 -12.95 1.38
CA GLU A 103 15.58 -11.63 1.68
C GLU A 103 14.37 -11.32 0.79
N GLU A 104 14.44 -11.59 -0.52
CA GLU A 104 13.32 -11.42 -1.43
C GLU A 104 12.08 -12.19 -0.96
N GLN A 105 12.23 -13.50 -0.65
CA GLN A 105 11.12 -14.33 -0.20
C GLN A 105 10.53 -13.83 1.13
N LEU A 106 11.39 -13.38 2.03
CA LEU A 106 11.01 -12.88 3.33
C LEU A 106 10.22 -11.56 3.23
N ILE A 107 10.73 -10.62 2.45
CA ILE A 107 10.15 -9.30 2.25
C ILE A 107 8.81 -9.40 1.51
N MET A 108 8.73 -10.17 0.41
CA MET A 108 7.46 -10.35 -0.31
C MET A 108 6.38 -10.98 0.56
N ARG A 109 6.75 -11.96 1.40
CA ARG A 109 5.82 -12.56 2.37
C ARG A 109 5.33 -11.52 3.38
N ALA A 110 6.24 -10.71 3.92
CA ALA A 110 5.92 -9.70 4.92
C ALA A 110 4.99 -8.62 4.35
N ILE A 111 5.25 -8.12 3.14
CA ILE A 111 4.39 -7.18 2.43
C ILE A 111 2.98 -7.77 2.27
N TYR A 112 2.89 -8.97 1.72
CA TYR A 112 1.59 -9.61 1.49
C TYR A 112 0.79 -9.83 2.78
N GLN A 113 1.45 -10.26 3.84
CA GLN A 113 0.79 -10.51 5.14
C GLN A 113 0.30 -9.21 5.79
N ALA A 114 1.03 -8.11 5.63
CA ALA A 114 0.67 -6.83 6.24
C ALA A 114 -0.37 -6.06 5.42
N THR A 115 -0.28 -6.08 4.09
CA THR A 115 -1.02 -5.18 3.21
C THR A 115 -2.05 -5.87 2.32
N ALA A 116 -2.00 -7.21 2.20
CA ALA A 116 -2.69 -8.01 1.19
C ALA A 116 -2.33 -7.64 -0.26
N GLU A 117 -1.32 -6.79 -0.47
CA GLU A 117 -0.79 -6.45 -1.78
C GLU A 117 0.43 -7.32 -2.10
N LYS A 118 0.64 -7.56 -3.39
CA LYS A 118 1.82 -8.29 -3.85
C LYS A 118 3.05 -7.38 -3.90
N TYR A 119 2.85 -6.13 -4.29
CA TYR A 119 3.87 -5.11 -4.45
C TYR A 119 3.38 -3.77 -3.89
N LEU A 120 4.32 -2.94 -3.43
CA LEU A 120 4.04 -1.60 -2.89
C LEU A 120 4.16 -0.52 -3.98
N GLY A 121 4.98 -0.75 -5.00
CA GLY A 121 5.14 0.16 -6.13
C GLY A 121 4.03 0.00 -7.18
N GLU A 122 3.65 1.10 -7.85
CA GLU A 122 2.48 1.14 -8.75
C GLU A 122 2.68 0.34 -10.05
N ASP A 123 3.84 0.41 -10.69
CA ASP A 123 4.13 -0.20 -11.99
C ASP A 123 5.03 -1.44 -11.89
N ILE A 124 5.04 -2.11 -10.76
CA ILE A 124 5.91 -3.24 -10.49
C ILE A 124 5.26 -4.56 -10.90
N ALA A 125 5.99 -5.32 -11.73
CA ALA A 125 5.50 -6.58 -12.29
C ALA A 125 6.22 -7.82 -11.74
N SER A 126 7.36 -7.65 -11.06
CA SER A 126 8.17 -8.76 -10.54
C SER A 126 8.71 -8.49 -9.13
N ASN A 127 9.04 -9.57 -8.41
CA ASN A 127 9.69 -9.46 -7.11
C ASN A 127 11.03 -8.72 -7.19
N GLN A 128 11.79 -8.93 -8.28
CA GLN A 128 13.08 -8.27 -8.48
C GLN A 128 12.91 -6.75 -8.66
N GLU A 129 11.89 -6.33 -9.41
CA GLU A 129 11.56 -4.91 -9.55
C GLU A 129 11.15 -4.29 -8.21
N GLU A 130 10.33 -4.99 -7.42
CA GLU A 130 9.96 -4.54 -6.07
C GLU A 130 11.19 -4.42 -5.16
N MET A 131 12.04 -5.43 -5.12
CA MET A 131 13.27 -5.37 -4.33
C MET A 131 14.15 -4.20 -4.75
N LYS A 132 14.34 -4.01 -6.05
CA LYS A 132 15.13 -2.90 -6.57
C LYS A 132 14.51 -1.55 -6.20
N TYR A 133 13.21 -1.39 -6.36
CA TYR A 133 12.46 -0.19 -5.99
C TYR A 133 12.66 0.16 -4.52
N LEU A 134 12.42 -0.78 -3.62
CA LEU A 134 12.54 -0.56 -2.17
C LEU A 134 13.98 -0.21 -1.74
N LEU A 135 14.98 -0.84 -2.36
CA LEU A 135 16.39 -0.60 -2.03
C LEU A 135 16.93 0.69 -2.65
N ASP A 136 16.44 1.09 -3.82
CA ASP A 136 16.78 2.39 -4.44
C ASP A 136 16.19 3.55 -3.64
N ASN A 137 14.95 3.41 -3.17
CA ASN A 137 14.31 4.37 -2.28
C ASN A 137 15.09 4.48 -0.95
N ALA A 138 15.53 3.34 -0.40
CA ALA A 138 16.35 3.31 0.81
C ALA A 138 17.69 4.07 0.62
N ALA A 139 18.34 3.91 -0.53
CA ALA A 139 19.58 4.61 -0.83
C ALA A 139 19.37 6.14 -0.98
N THR A 140 18.20 6.55 -1.47
CA THR A 140 17.81 7.96 -1.52
C THR A 140 17.53 8.48 -0.11
N ALA A 141 16.71 7.79 0.67
CA ALA A 141 16.41 8.17 2.06
C ALA A 141 17.65 8.22 2.95
N TYR A 142 18.62 7.33 2.75
CA TYR A 142 19.91 7.33 3.46
C TYR A 142 20.63 8.68 3.33
N LYS A 143 20.67 9.23 2.12
CA LYS A 143 21.33 10.51 1.85
C LYS A 143 20.52 11.70 2.38
N ASP A 144 19.21 11.68 2.14
CA ASP A 144 18.33 12.82 2.38
C ASP A 144 18.02 13.00 3.88
N LEU A 145 17.90 11.90 4.62
CA LEU A 145 17.51 11.91 6.04
C LEU A 145 18.67 11.60 6.99
N GLY A 146 19.89 11.36 6.46
CA GLY A 146 21.06 11.05 7.27
C GLY A 146 20.89 9.80 8.14
N LEU A 147 20.29 8.74 7.58
CA LEU A 147 19.99 7.50 8.30
C LEU A 147 21.28 6.74 8.64
N ALA A 148 21.28 5.97 9.73
CA ALA A 148 22.39 5.14 10.15
C ALA A 148 22.03 3.64 10.00
N VAL A 149 22.81 2.89 9.22
CA VAL A 149 22.63 1.43 9.09
C VAL A 149 22.79 0.77 10.46
N GLY A 150 21.97 -0.22 10.75
CA GLY A 150 21.91 -0.89 12.05
C GLY A 150 20.91 -0.25 13.03
N VAL A 151 20.46 0.97 12.77
CA VAL A 151 19.54 1.71 13.65
C VAL A 151 18.14 1.76 13.04
N ALA A 152 17.13 1.45 13.84
CA ALA A 152 15.72 1.58 13.43
C ALA A 152 15.36 3.06 13.22
N LEU A 153 14.51 3.33 12.23
CA LEU A 153 14.01 4.69 11.98
C LEU A 153 13.12 5.16 13.13
N THR A 154 13.23 6.44 13.47
CA THR A 154 12.29 7.11 14.38
C THR A 154 10.98 7.41 13.66
N LYS A 155 9.93 7.70 14.43
CA LYS A 155 8.63 8.06 13.85
C LYS A 155 8.73 9.33 12.98
N GLU A 156 9.55 10.28 13.38
CA GLU A 156 9.81 11.51 12.64
C GLU A 156 10.49 11.22 11.29
N GLN A 157 11.45 10.30 11.27
CA GLN A 157 12.11 9.88 10.03
C GLN A 157 11.14 9.12 9.10
N ILE A 158 10.30 8.23 9.67
CA ILE A 158 9.27 7.52 8.90
C ILE A 158 8.29 8.51 8.25
N ASN A 159 7.86 9.54 8.98
CA ASN A 159 6.95 10.56 8.46
C ASN A 159 7.57 11.44 7.36
N GLN A 160 8.90 11.48 7.25
CA GLN A 160 9.62 12.20 6.20
C GLN A 160 9.87 11.34 4.95
N LEU A 161 9.66 10.03 5.02
CA LEU A 161 9.76 9.15 3.85
C LEU A 161 8.71 9.55 2.81
N GLN A 162 9.13 9.59 1.55
CA GLN A 162 8.24 9.81 0.42
C GLN A 162 7.74 8.49 -0.16
N GLU A 163 8.58 7.45 -0.08
CA GLU A 163 8.36 6.14 -0.69
C GLU A 163 8.66 5.02 0.32
N PRO A 164 8.11 3.81 0.15
CA PRO A 164 8.46 2.67 0.98
C PRO A 164 9.94 2.30 0.80
N ILE A 165 10.55 1.83 1.87
CA ILE A 165 11.95 1.40 1.88
C ILE A 165 12.14 0.07 2.58
N VAL A 166 13.16 -0.68 2.20
CA VAL A 166 13.77 -1.73 3.01
C VAL A 166 15.01 -1.16 3.68
N TRP A 167 15.02 -1.18 5.00
CA TRP A 167 16.13 -0.67 5.81
C TRP A 167 16.72 -1.78 6.69
N TYR A 168 18.03 -1.77 6.90
CA TYR A 168 18.71 -2.81 7.67
C TYR A 168 18.97 -2.34 9.10
N VAL A 169 18.47 -3.09 10.08
CA VAL A 169 18.61 -2.83 11.51
C VAL A 169 19.32 -3.98 12.20
N GLU A 170 20.05 -3.68 13.27
CA GLU A 170 20.65 -4.73 14.12
C GLU A 170 19.57 -5.43 14.95
N GLU A 171 19.47 -6.73 14.76
CA GLU A 171 18.56 -7.60 15.50
C GLU A 171 19.25 -8.88 15.93
N THR A 172 18.72 -9.51 16.98
CA THR A 172 19.23 -10.81 17.46
C THR A 172 18.33 -11.93 16.93
N VAL A 173 18.83 -12.70 15.98
CA VAL A 173 18.14 -13.86 15.42
C VAL A 173 18.87 -15.13 15.84
N LYS A 174 18.17 -16.02 16.56
CA LYS A 174 18.73 -17.28 17.09
C LYS A 174 20.04 -17.08 17.90
N GLY A 175 20.11 -15.98 18.66
CA GLY A 175 21.27 -15.65 19.52
C GLY A 175 22.45 -15.02 18.77
N ILE A 176 22.31 -14.69 17.50
CA ILE A 176 23.34 -14.04 16.68
C ILE A 176 22.85 -12.65 16.30
N THR A 177 23.66 -11.61 16.52
CA THR A 177 23.39 -10.27 16.04
C THR A 177 23.61 -10.20 14.53
N VAL A 178 22.60 -9.72 13.81
CA VAL A 178 22.62 -9.61 12.36
C VAL A 178 22.03 -8.27 11.92
N LEU A 179 22.38 -7.83 10.73
CA LEU A 179 21.63 -6.80 10.01
C LEU A 179 20.42 -7.47 9.35
N ALA A 180 19.24 -7.20 9.88
CA ALA A 180 17.98 -7.73 9.38
C ALA A 180 17.22 -6.66 8.59
N PRO A 181 16.60 -7.00 7.46
CA PRO A 181 15.76 -6.06 6.73
C PRO A 181 14.50 -5.74 7.54
N LYS A 182 14.08 -4.49 7.49
CA LYS A 182 12.81 -4.00 8.00
C LYS A 182 12.16 -3.12 6.96
N ILE A 183 10.85 -3.27 6.75
CA ILE A 183 10.13 -2.49 5.76
C ILE A 183 9.50 -1.30 6.47
N TYR A 184 9.76 -0.09 5.96
CA TYR A 184 9.13 1.13 6.41
C TYR A 184 8.27 1.69 5.31
N ILE A 185 7.02 2.03 5.65
CA ILE A 185 6.01 2.51 4.70
C ILE A 185 5.51 3.87 5.17
N PRO A 186 5.56 4.91 4.34
CA PRO A 186 5.05 6.24 4.68
C PRO A 186 3.56 6.20 5.06
N GLU A 187 3.14 7.09 5.96
CA GLU A 187 1.78 7.15 6.49
C GLU A 187 0.72 7.30 5.37
N HIS A 188 1.01 8.09 4.35
CA HIS A 188 0.09 8.28 3.22
C HIS A 188 -0.13 7.02 2.39
N ILE A 189 0.85 6.11 2.36
CA ILE A 189 0.74 4.80 1.69
C ILE A 189 0.07 3.80 2.64
N VAL A 190 0.43 3.81 3.93
CA VAL A 190 -0.23 3.00 4.97
C VAL A 190 -1.73 3.26 4.98
N ALA A 191 -2.15 4.52 4.87
CA ALA A 191 -3.55 4.89 4.79
C ALA A 191 -4.30 4.19 3.63
N GLY A 192 -3.63 3.89 2.53
CA GLY A 192 -4.18 3.10 1.42
C GLY A 192 -4.49 1.64 1.80
N PHE A 193 -3.72 1.06 2.71
CA PHE A 193 -3.92 -0.33 3.18
C PHE A 193 -4.89 -0.41 4.36
N THR A 194 -4.88 0.57 5.25
CA THR A 194 -5.77 0.63 6.43
C THR A 194 -7.20 0.98 6.06
N ASN A 195 -7.39 1.67 4.95
CA ASN A 195 -8.68 1.79 4.30
C ASN A 195 -9.21 0.43 3.80
N GLY A 196 -8.48 -0.65 4.02
CA GLY A 196 -8.83 -2.04 3.72
C GLY A 196 -10.01 -2.63 4.53
N GLY A 197 -10.66 -1.86 5.39
CA GLY A 197 -12.03 -2.12 5.85
C GLY A 197 -13.08 -1.73 4.81
N THR A 198 -12.68 -1.10 3.71
CA THR A 198 -13.53 -0.69 2.61
C THR A 198 -13.55 -1.74 1.51
N ALA A 199 -14.69 -1.88 0.85
CA ALA A 199 -14.82 -2.76 -0.30
C ALA A 199 -13.78 -2.39 -1.37
N LYS A 200 -13.02 -3.39 -1.86
CA LYS A 200 -12.01 -3.20 -2.89
C LYS A 200 -12.41 -3.93 -4.17
N ILE A 201 -12.37 -3.22 -5.28
CA ILE A 201 -12.45 -3.78 -6.63
C ILE A 201 -11.14 -3.45 -7.31
N ALA A 202 -10.34 -4.46 -7.67
CA ALA A 202 -9.05 -4.25 -8.30
C ALA A 202 -8.81 -5.27 -9.43
N ALA A 203 -8.32 -4.76 -10.57
CA ALA A 203 -7.98 -5.57 -11.75
C ALA A 203 -6.95 -4.85 -12.62
N GLY A 204 -6.44 -5.52 -13.67
CA GLY A 204 -5.66 -4.86 -14.73
C GLY A 204 -6.49 -3.80 -15.45
N THR A 205 -7.75 -4.14 -15.75
CA THR A 205 -8.77 -3.24 -16.32
C THR A 205 -10.08 -3.47 -15.59
N VAL A 206 -10.74 -2.38 -15.19
CA VAL A 206 -12.06 -2.41 -14.56
C VAL A 206 -13.06 -1.76 -15.52
N ASN A 207 -14.07 -2.52 -15.96
CA ASN A 207 -15.18 -2.01 -16.73
C ASN A 207 -16.49 -2.23 -16.00
N MET A 208 -17.27 -1.19 -15.81
CA MET A 208 -18.58 -1.24 -15.16
C MET A 208 -19.63 -0.56 -16.03
N ASP A 209 -20.74 -1.27 -16.27
CA ASP A 209 -21.94 -0.73 -16.92
C ASP A 209 -23.12 -0.96 -15.97
N ILE A 210 -23.65 0.13 -15.42
CA ILE A 210 -24.60 0.12 -14.29
C ILE A 210 -25.79 0.98 -14.65
N THR A 211 -26.97 0.40 -14.79
CA THR A 211 -28.18 1.11 -15.17
C THR A 211 -28.58 2.21 -14.18
N GLU A 212 -28.50 1.90 -12.90
CA GLU A 212 -28.89 2.80 -11.81
C GLU A 212 -27.69 3.67 -11.34
N GLY A 213 -27.24 3.52 -10.12
CA GLY A 213 -26.17 4.31 -9.56
C GLY A 213 -25.04 3.48 -8.96
N LEU A 214 -23.83 3.98 -9.10
CA LEU A 214 -22.66 3.52 -8.38
C LEU A 214 -22.41 4.40 -7.17
N THR A 215 -22.29 3.79 -5.99
CA THR A 215 -21.75 4.45 -4.81
C THR A 215 -20.47 3.73 -4.40
N ASN A 216 -19.33 4.41 -4.50
CA ASN A 216 -18.05 3.96 -4.01
C ASN A 216 -17.70 4.66 -2.70
N SER A 217 -17.47 3.88 -1.65
CA SER A 217 -16.87 4.35 -0.39
C SER A 217 -15.57 3.59 -0.06
N GLY A 218 -15.05 2.85 -1.03
CA GLY A 218 -13.86 2.02 -0.97
C GLY A 218 -12.87 2.35 -2.08
N LEU A 219 -12.17 1.35 -2.54
CA LEU A 219 -11.20 1.44 -3.62
C LEU A 219 -11.69 0.75 -4.89
N ILE A 220 -11.70 1.47 -6.00
CA ILE A 220 -11.82 0.92 -7.36
C ILE A 220 -10.50 1.20 -8.07
N LEU A 221 -9.75 0.15 -8.42
CA LEU A 221 -8.42 0.23 -9.01
C LEU A 221 -8.33 -0.59 -10.30
N GLY A 222 -8.03 0.08 -11.41
CA GLY A 222 -7.61 -0.56 -12.66
C GLY A 222 -6.16 -0.20 -12.98
N LYS A 223 -5.24 -1.18 -12.95
CA LYS A 223 -3.82 -0.88 -13.23
C LYS A 223 -3.63 -0.16 -14.58
N SER A 224 -4.31 -0.61 -15.62
CA SER A 224 -4.28 0.00 -16.95
C SER A 224 -5.40 1.03 -17.12
N SER A 225 -6.63 0.66 -16.76
CA SER A 225 -7.78 1.55 -16.94
C SER A 225 -8.95 1.22 -16.02
N VAL A 226 -9.72 2.25 -15.71
CA VAL A 226 -11.06 2.17 -15.10
C VAL A 226 -12.04 2.87 -16.06
N SER A 227 -13.08 2.16 -16.48
CA SER A 227 -14.19 2.71 -17.26
C SER A 227 -15.49 2.41 -16.53
N ILE A 228 -16.22 3.45 -16.17
CA ILE A 228 -17.50 3.36 -15.45
C ILE A 228 -18.56 4.14 -16.20
N ASN A 229 -19.61 3.43 -16.61
CA ASN A 229 -20.84 4.01 -17.15
C ASN A 229 -21.97 3.72 -16.17
N ALA A 230 -22.65 4.76 -15.65
CA ALA A 230 -23.69 4.57 -14.64
C ALA A 230 -24.78 5.63 -14.74
N GLY A 231 -25.98 5.34 -14.20
CA GLY A 231 -27.04 6.32 -14.08
C GLY A 231 -26.65 7.51 -13.20
N LYS A 232 -25.88 7.25 -12.13
CA LYS A 232 -25.27 8.25 -11.24
C LYS A 232 -23.98 7.68 -10.67
N ILE A 233 -22.93 8.51 -10.47
CA ILE A 233 -21.69 8.11 -9.82
C ILE A 233 -21.48 8.94 -8.55
N THR A 234 -21.34 8.27 -7.42
CA THR A 234 -21.02 8.91 -6.14
C THR A 234 -19.76 8.25 -5.57
N ASN A 235 -18.66 9.00 -5.52
CA ASN A 235 -17.43 8.64 -4.85
C ASN A 235 -17.33 9.45 -3.56
N THR A 236 -17.48 8.83 -2.42
CA THR A 236 -17.63 9.57 -1.15
C THR A 236 -16.93 8.88 -0.02
N ALA A 237 -16.21 9.66 0.82
CA ALA A 237 -15.65 9.14 2.05
C ALA A 237 -16.77 8.50 2.90
N SER A 238 -16.50 7.31 3.44
CA SER A 238 -17.38 6.75 4.47
C SER A 238 -17.29 7.67 5.70
N GLY A 239 -18.40 7.94 6.38
CA GLY A 239 -18.45 8.82 7.56
C GLY A 239 -17.61 8.36 8.76
N LEU A 240 -16.75 7.35 8.58
CA LEU A 240 -15.75 6.90 9.54
C LEU A 240 -14.47 7.73 9.33
N SER A 241 -13.98 8.36 10.36
CA SER A 241 -12.82 9.25 10.30
C SER A 241 -11.59 8.53 9.73
N GLY A 242 -10.95 9.14 8.74
CA GLY A 242 -9.71 8.65 8.14
C GLY A 242 -9.86 7.77 6.90
N MET A 243 -11.08 7.47 6.43
CA MET A 243 -11.28 6.66 5.22
C MET A 243 -11.57 7.55 4.01
N THR A 244 -10.72 7.49 3.00
CA THR A 244 -10.90 8.17 1.71
C THR A 244 -11.35 7.15 0.66
N ALA A 245 -12.48 7.41 0.00
CA ALA A 245 -12.87 6.62 -1.17
C ALA A 245 -11.98 6.99 -2.36
N GLU A 246 -11.62 6.01 -3.19
CA GLU A 246 -10.76 6.25 -4.33
C GLU A 246 -11.24 5.51 -5.57
N ILE A 247 -11.18 6.18 -6.72
CA ILE A 247 -11.28 5.59 -8.06
C ILE A 247 -9.97 5.93 -8.77
N ARG A 248 -9.16 4.89 -9.12
CA ARG A 248 -7.83 5.10 -9.67
C ARG A 248 -7.52 4.16 -10.82
N GLY A 249 -6.80 4.68 -11.82
CA GLY A 249 -6.32 3.91 -12.98
C GLY A 249 -5.18 4.57 -13.72
N GLY A 250 -4.53 3.84 -14.63
CA GLY A 250 -3.63 4.44 -15.62
C GLY A 250 -4.39 5.44 -16.51
N GLU A 251 -5.59 5.03 -16.95
CA GLU A 251 -6.61 5.89 -17.57
C GLU A 251 -7.92 5.73 -16.80
N VAL A 252 -8.67 6.81 -16.61
CA VAL A 252 -9.97 6.78 -15.92
C VAL A 252 -11.01 7.48 -16.80
N ASP A 253 -12.11 6.77 -17.11
CA ASP A 253 -13.22 7.27 -17.89
C ASP A 253 -14.52 7.07 -17.11
N LEU A 254 -15.14 8.17 -16.70
CA LEU A 254 -16.39 8.17 -15.93
C LEU A 254 -17.48 8.83 -16.74
N VAL A 255 -18.54 8.08 -17.04
CA VAL A 255 -19.73 8.55 -17.77
C VAL A 255 -20.95 8.35 -16.89
N SER A 256 -21.75 9.39 -16.74
CA SER A 256 -22.99 9.35 -15.97
C SER A 256 -24.18 9.93 -16.76
N ALA A 257 -25.31 9.23 -16.76
CA ALA A 257 -26.57 9.75 -17.26
C ALA A 257 -27.20 10.80 -16.33
N GLY A 258 -26.76 10.90 -15.08
CA GLY A 258 -27.11 11.93 -14.11
C GLY A 258 -25.85 12.64 -13.61
N ASP A 259 -25.70 12.77 -12.29
CA ASP A 259 -24.61 13.50 -11.67
C ASP A 259 -23.38 12.63 -11.43
N ILE A 260 -22.21 13.27 -11.31
CA ILE A 260 -20.98 12.70 -10.73
C ILE A 260 -20.61 13.52 -9.50
N ILE A 261 -20.59 12.87 -8.34
CA ILE A 261 -20.28 13.50 -7.06
C ILE A 261 -19.02 12.86 -6.48
N ASN A 262 -17.97 13.66 -6.31
CA ASN A 262 -16.74 13.31 -5.60
C ASN A 262 -16.68 14.14 -4.32
N ARG A 263 -16.97 13.52 -3.16
CA ARG A 263 -17.06 14.23 -1.87
C ARG A 263 -16.09 13.65 -0.85
N GLY A 264 -15.07 14.43 -0.47
CA GLY A 264 -14.01 13.99 0.45
C GLY A 264 -13.30 12.73 -0.05
N ALA A 265 -13.17 12.57 -1.37
CA ALA A 265 -12.72 11.36 -2.03
C ALA A 265 -11.78 11.70 -3.22
N VAL A 266 -11.07 10.70 -3.71
CA VAL A 266 -10.06 10.87 -4.76
C VAL A 266 -10.51 10.19 -6.05
N ILE A 267 -10.36 10.89 -7.18
CA ILE A 267 -10.42 10.32 -8.53
C ILE A 267 -9.09 10.64 -9.19
N LYS A 268 -8.29 9.60 -9.53
CA LYS A 268 -6.93 9.79 -10.04
C LYS A 268 -6.65 8.93 -11.25
N ALA A 269 -6.06 9.54 -12.27
CA ALA A 269 -5.53 8.85 -13.43
C ALA A 269 -4.02 9.10 -13.58
N GLY A 270 -3.26 8.06 -13.89
CA GLY A 270 -1.83 8.19 -14.19
C GLY A 270 -1.56 8.98 -15.47
N LYS A 271 -2.50 8.93 -16.43
CA LYS A 271 -2.42 9.64 -17.72
C LYS A 271 -3.65 10.52 -17.97
N THR A 272 -4.76 9.95 -18.36
CA THR A 272 -5.94 10.68 -18.79
C THR A 272 -7.12 10.41 -17.88
N LEU A 273 -7.76 11.47 -17.37
CA LEU A 273 -9.01 11.44 -16.64
C LEU A 273 -10.09 12.14 -17.48
N ASN A 274 -11.12 11.39 -17.88
CA ASN A 274 -12.32 11.93 -18.51
C ASN A 274 -13.49 11.78 -17.54
N VAL A 275 -14.20 12.86 -17.31
CA VAL A 275 -15.39 12.90 -16.44
C VAL A 275 -16.52 13.56 -17.22
N THR A 276 -17.55 12.79 -17.57
CA THR A 276 -18.69 13.26 -18.34
C THR A 276 -19.99 12.93 -17.60
N ALA A 277 -20.79 13.93 -17.34
CA ALA A 277 -22.10 13.81 -16.71
C ALA A 277 -23.18 14.52 -17.53
N ALA A 278 -24.35 13.92 -17.67
CA ALA A 278 -25.51 14.63 -18.24
C ALA A 278 -26.09 15.65 -17.26
N GLY A 279 -25.91 15.45 -15.95
CA GLY A 279 -26.24 16.36 -14.86
C GLY A 279 -25.03 17.16 -14.39
N ASP A 280 -24.94 17.33 -13.07
CA ASP A 280 -23.90 18.11 -12.41
C ASP A 280 -22.65 17.27 -12.13
N ILE A 281 -21.48 17.94 -12.09
CA ILE A 281 -20.24 17.39 -11.56
C ILE A 281 -19.83 18.18 -10.32
N VAL A 282 -19.74 17.50 -9.19
CA VAL A 282 -19.38 18.09 -7.91
C VAL A 282 -18.10 17.46 -7.38
N ASN A 283 -17.08 18.29 -7.16
CA ASN A 283 -15.84 17.92 -6.46
C ASN A 283 -15.74 18.78 -5.20
N GLU A 284 -16.01 18.20 -4.03
CA GLU A 284 -16.03 18.97 -2.79
C GLU A 284 -15.38 18.25 -1.61
N SER A 285 -14.54 18.97 -0.88
CA SER A 285 -13.97 18.48 0.37
C SER A 285 -14.98 18.51 1.50
N VAL A 286 -14.89 17.57 2.42
CA VAL A 286 -15.73 17.55 3.62
C VAL A 286 -15.18 18.54 4.64
N VAL A 287 -15.99 19.48 5.07
CA VAL A 287 -15.66 20.43 6.13
C VAL A 287 -16.24 19.93 7.45
N THR A 288 -15.40 19.82 8.46
CA THR A 288 -15.79 19.48 9.82
C THR A 288 -15.80 20.75 10.65
N THR A 289 -16.93 21.02 11.31
CA THR A 289 -17.06 22.14 12.25
C THR A 289 -16.99 21.64 13.68
N HIS A 290 -16.11 22.25 14.48
CA HIS A 290 -15.99 22.00 15.91
C HIS A 290 -16.40 23.26 16.66
N GLY A 291 -17.28 23.12 17.64
CA GLY A 291 -17.72 24.21 18.52
C GLY A 291 -18.79 23.76 19.49
N PHE A 292 -18.82 24.37 20.69
CA PHE A 292 -19.90 24.21 21.63
C PHE A 292 -20.87 25.39 21.48
N ALA A 293 -22.16 25.15 21.69
CA ALA A 293 -23.18 26.18 21.62
C ALA A 293 -22.80 27.40 22.49
N GLY A 294 -22.59 28.56 21.86
CA GLY A 294 -22.16 29.80 22.51
C GLY A 294 -20.69 30.15 22.50
N THR A 295 -19.83 29.35 21.81
CA THR A 295 -18.41 29.61 21.62
C THR A 295 -18.08 29.79 20.15
N GLU A 296 -16.85 30.22 19.86
CA GLU A 296 -16.31 30.29 18.47
C GLU A 296 -16.45 28.95 17.78
N ILE A 297 -16.97 28.98 16.54
CA ILE A 297 -17.06 27.81 15.66
C ILE A 297 -15.82 27.76 14.79
N GLU A 298 -15.01 26.77 14.99
CA GLU A 298 -13.83 26.48 14.14
C GLU A 298 -14.23 25.49 13.04
N SER A 299 -13.90 25.81 11.80
CA SER A 299 -14.14 24.93 10.66
C SER A 299 -12.79 24.49 10.08
N SER A 300 -12.61 23.19 9.94
CA SER A 300 -11.40 22.59 9.32
C SER A 300 -11.79 21.68 8.17
N ILE A 301 -10.89 21.54 7.18
CA ILE A 301 -11.07 20.54 6.13
C ILE A 301 -10.79 19.16 6.75
N GLY A 302 -11.81 18.33 6.83
CA GLY A 302 -11.71 16.96 7.33
C GLY A 302 -11.08 16.04 6.27
N THR A 303 -11.80 15.81 5.16
CA THR A 303 -11.33 14.96 4.06
C THR A 303 -11.32 15.75 2.76
N ARG A 304 -10.18 15.78 2.07
CA ARG A 304 -10.03 16.51 0.80
C ARG A 304 -10.62 15.71 -0.34
N ALA A 305 -11.27 16.42 -1.29
CA ALA A 305 -11.62 15.87 -2.59
C ALA A 305 -10.61 16.29 -3.63
N SER A 306 -10.25 15.37 -4.54
CA SER A 306 -9.45 15.68 -5.70
C SER A 306 -9.89 14.92 -6.96
N MET A 307 -9.61 15.53 -8.10
CA MET A 307 -9.67 14.92 -9.43
C MET A 307 -8.35 15.23 -10.13
N ASP A 308 -7.47 14.23 -10.24
CA ASP A 308 -6.10 14.39 -10.68
C ASP A 308 -5.81 13.56 -11.93
N ALA A 309 -5.00 14.10 -12.85
CA ALA A 309 -4.52 13.40 -14.03
C ALA A 309 -3.05 13.75 -14.30
N GLY A 310 -2.24 12.75 -14.67
CA GLY A 310 -0.84 12.97 -15.01
C GLY A 310 -0.65 13.82 -16.29
N ASP A 311 -1.43 13.52 -17.33
CA ASP A 311 -1.26 14.18 -18.63
C ASP A 311 -2.45 15.09 -18.98
N ARG A 312 -3.69 14.60 -18.85
CA ARG A 312 -4.87 15.32 -19.31
C ARG A 312 -6.08 15.07 -18.44
N LEU A 313 -6.71 16.14 -17.95
CA LEU A 313 -8.02 16.15 -17.32
C LEU A 313 -9.06 16.78 -18.28
N SER A 314 -10.15 16.06 -18.52
CA SER A 314 -11.31 16.54 -19.28
C SER A 314 -12.57 16.42 -18.45
N ILE A 315 -13.27 17.53 -18.24
CA ILE A 315 -14.52 17.60 -17.48
C ILE A 315 -15.60 18.14 -18.40
N ASN A 316 -16.72 17.41 -18.52
CA ASN A 316 -17.86 17.78 -19.33
C ASN A 316 -19.16 17.58 -18.52
N ALA A 317 -19.76 18.65 -18.03
CA ALA A 317 -21.02 18.64 -17.30
C ALA A 317 -22.13 19.18 -18.17
N GLY A 318 -23.27 18.48 -18.22
CA GLY A 318 -24.48 18.96 -18.87
C GLY A 318 -25.22 20.01 -18.02
N GLY A 319 -25.03 19.97 -16.70
CA GLY A 319 -25.45 20.96 -15.71
C GLY A 319 -24.25 21.78 -15.22
N ASP A 320 -24.16 21.97 -13.91
CA ASP A 320 -23.10 22.76 -13.28
C ASP A 320 -21.85 21.93 -12.95
N PHE A 321 -20.67 22.57 -13.00
CA PHE A 321 -19.44 22.06 -12.41
C PHE A 321 -19.10 22.85 -11.15
N THR A 322 -19.06 22.14 -10.01
CA THR A 322 -18.71 22.73 -8.73
C THR A 322 -17.40 22.13 -8.22
N ASN A 323 -16.39 22.98 -7.97
CA ASN A 323 -15.15 22.60 -7.28
C ASN A 323 -15.01 23.43 -6.00
N ARG A 324 -15.05 22.78 -4.82
CA ARG A 324 -15.17 23.48 -3.54
C ARG A 324 -14.30 22.89 -2.45
N GLY A 325 -13.49 23.73 -1.79
CA GLY A 325 -12.62 23.32 -0.68
C GLY A 325 -11.56 22.30 -1.06
N ALA A 326 -11.16 22.30 -2.32
CA ALA A 326 -10.16 21.40 -2.87
C ALA A 326 -8.75 22.01 -2.78
#